data_d88496bce31f26c05be852eaad45b610
#
_entry.id   d88496bce31f26c05be852eaad45b610
#
_cell.length_a   1.000
_cell.length_b   1.000
_cell.length_c   1.000
_cell.angle_alpha   90.00
_cell.angle_beta   90.00
_cell.angle_gamma   90.00
#
_symmetry.space_group_name_H-M   'P 1'
#
loop_
_entity.id
_entity.type
_entity.pdbx_description
1 polymer ?
#
loop_
_entity_poly.entity_id
_entity_poly.type
_entity_poly.pdbx_seq_one_letter_code
_entity_poly.pdbx_strand_id
1 'polypeptide(L)'
;NVIDTATGYMNSEEMIGKAVSDRRDDYFLFSKCGWSGDTGEDSWKPESILAHIEKSLRLLNTDRLDLIQLHSCSEAILRNGEVITAVQTARDRGYTRYIGYSGDGESAKFAIGTGVFDTLQTSINVADQEVLRENLPMARERNMGVIAKRPIANAAWKNEKKPENSYHHEYWERLQKLQYDFLKNKLDDAVSTALRFTLSQPGVHTAIVGTKQPGRWKQNAALLEAGPLTQQEIDAIRTRWSAIADSSWVGQV
;
A
#
# COMPACT_ATOMS: atom_id res chain seq x y z
N ASN A 1 -8.24 -7.70 -10.11
CA ASN A 1 -8.95 -6.63 -10.83
C ASN A 1 -8.50 -5.21 -10.45
N VAL A 2 -7.43 -5.05 -9.66
CA VAL A 2 -6.83 -3.76 -9.28
C VAL A 2 -5.43 -3.68 -9.83
N ILE A 3 -5.09 -2.57 -10.49
CA ILE A 3 -3.74 -2.19 -10.89
C ILE A 3 -3.36 -0.97 -10.08
N ASP A 4 -2.27 -1.05 -9.30
CA ASP A 4 -1.73 0.04 -8.50
C ASP A 4 -0.35 0.46 -9.01
N THR A 5 -0.18 1.74 -9.27
CA THR A 5 1.07 2.34 -9.74
C THR A 5 1.32 3.69 -9.04
N ALA A 6 2.28 4.47 -9.52
CA ALA A 6 2.55 5.83 -9.05
C ALA A 6 3.38 6.60 -10.07
N THR A 7 3.26 7.92 -10.08
CA THR A 7 4.10 8.84 -10.86
C THR A 7 5.61 8.60 -10.61
N GLY A 8 5.97 8.27 -9.36
CA GLY A 8 7.36 7.99 -8.96
C GLY A 8 7.88 6.59 -9.32
N TYR A 9 7.10 5.72 -9.94
CA TYR A 9 7.52 4.35 -10.29
C TYR A 9 8.11 4.25 -11.71
N MET A 10 9.08 5.10 -12.01
CA MET A 10 9.82 5.11 -13.28
C MET A 10 8.87 5.11 -14.50
N ASN A 11 8.92 4.07 -15.33
CA ASN A 11 8.10 3.91 -16.54
C ASN A 11 6.85 3.03 -16.34
N SER A 12 6.48 2.74 -15.10
CA SER A 12 5.36 1.83 -14.78
C SER A 12 4.05 2.28 -15.40
N GLU A 13 3.71 3.57 -15.31
CA GLU A 13 2.47 4.11 -15.87
C GLU A 13 2.42 3.97 -17.40
N GLU A 14 3.53 4.27 -18.09
CA GLU A 14 3.62 4.11 -19.54
C GLU A 14 3.50 2.63 -19.97
N MET A 15 4.14 1.72 -19.23
CA MET A 15 4.02 0.28 -19.50
C MET A 15 2.60 -0.23 -19.33
N ILE A 16 1.90 0.20 -18.28
CA ILE A 16 0.50 -0.16 -18.03
C ILE A 16 -0.39 0.41 -19.14
N GLY A 17 -0.22 1.69 -19.50
CA GLY A 17 -0.98 2.31 -20.58
C GLY A 17 -0.83 1.57 -21.90
N LYS A 18 0.39 1.15 -22.26
CA LYS A 18 0.65 0.35 -23.48
C LYS A 18 0.05 -1.06 -23.43
N ALA A 19 -0.04 -1.66 -22.23
CA ALA A 19 -0.40 -3.07 -22.10
C ALA A 19 -1.91 -3.32 -21.97
N VAL A 20 -2.67 -2.39 -21.39
CA VAL A 20 -4.06 -2.67 -20.98
C VAL A 20 -5.06 -1.53 -21.18
N SER A 21 -4.67 -0.40 -21.80
CA SER A 21 -5.59 0.75 -21.99
C SER A 21 -6.79 0.44 -22.89
N ASP A 22 -6.67 -0.53 -23.78
CA ASP A 22 -7.71 -0.99 -24.69
C ASP A 22 -8.88 -1.70 -23.97
N ARG A 23 -8.71 -2.04 -22.70
CA ARG A 23 -9.72 -2.69 -21.84
C ARG A 23 -9.86 -1.99 -20.49
N ARG A 24 -9.88 -0.65 -20.52
CA ARG A 24 -9.89 0.22 -19.33
C ARG A 24 -11.01 -0.10 -18.34
N ASP A 25 -12.13 -0.60 -18.79
CA ASP A 25 -13.31 -0.89 -17.96
C ASP A 25 -13.23 -2.26 -17.24
N ASP A 26 -12.23 -3.09 -17.55
CA ASP A 26 -12.08 -4.43 -16.94
C ASP A 26 -11.38 -4.40 -15.58
N TYR A 27 -10.80 -3.26 -15.18
CA TYR A 27 -10.01 -3.15 -13.96
C TYR A 27 -10.13 -1.78 -13.29
N PHE A 28 -9.87 -1.75 -12.00
CA PHE A 28 -9.69 -0.51 -11.24
C PHE A 28 -8.24 -0.05 -11.35
N LEU A 29 -8.05 1.22 -11.68
CA LEU A 29 -6.72 1.81 -11.88
C LEU A 29 -6.43 2.84 -10.80
N PHE A 30 -5.42 2.55 -9.99
CA PHE A 30 -4.93 3.40 -8.92
C PHE A 30 -3.56 3.97 -9.26
N SER A 31 -3.37 5.27 -9.01
CA SER A 31 -2.06 5.89 -9.08
C SER A 31 -1.81 6.79 -7.86
N LYS A 32 -0.61 7.36 -7.78
CA LYS A 32 -0.19 8.21 -6.67
C LYS A 32 0.55 9.44 -7.20
N CYS A 33 0.42 10.56 -6.50
CA CYS A 33 1.02 11.83 -6.85
C CYS A 33 1.76 12.47 -5.67
N GLY A 34 2.48 13.54 -5.94
CA GLY A 34 3.27 14.29 -4.98
C GLY A 34 4.73 13.83 -4.99
N TRP A 35 5.03 12.64 -4.51
CA TRP A 35 6.38 12.08 -4.63
C TRP A 35 6.60 11.56 -6.06
N SER A 36 7.63 12.08 -6.73
CA SER A 36 7.93 11.75 -8.13
C SER A 36 9.29 11.08 -8.34
N GLY A 37 9.97 10.73 -7.22
CA GLY A 37 11.35 10.25 -7.27
C GLY A 37 12.38 11.39 -7.20
N ASP A 38 12.01 12.60 -7.62
CA ASP A 38 12.77 13.82 -7.41
C ASP A 38 12.21 14.50 -6.15
N THR A 39 12.87 14.29 -5.02
CA THR A 39 12.43 14.68 -3.67
C THR A 39 12.55 16.17 -3.38
N GLY A 40 12.23 17.06 -4.34
CA GLY A 40 12.17 18.49 -4.12
C GLY A 40 10.86 18.92 -3.45
N GLU A 41 10.89 19.99 -2.65
CA GLU A 41 9.69 20.59 -2.04
C GLU A 41 8.61 20.95 -3.08
N ASP A 42 9.03 21.22 -4.32
CA ASP A 42 8.15 21.55 -5.44
C ASP A 42 7.17 20.44 -5.83
N SER A 43 7.41 19.19 -5.46
CA SER A 43 6.50 18.07 -5.73
C SER A 43 5.16 18.17 -4.97
N TRP A 44 5.09 18.98 -3.92
CA TRP A 44 3.92 19.14 -3.03
C TRP A 44 3.17 20.47 -3.25
N LYS A 45 3.51 21.23 -4.27
CA LYS A 45 2.70 22.40 -4.66
C LYS A 45 1.41 21.96 -5.39
N PRO A 46 0.29 22.68 -5.24
CA PRO A 46 -0.96 22.33 -5.91
C PRO A 46 -0.81 22.14 -7.42
N GLU A 47 -0.04 23.01 -8.08
CA GLU A 47 0.21 22.93 -9.52
C GLU A 47 0.98 21.66 -9.89
N SER A 48 1.96 21.27 -9.06
CA SER A 48 2.74 20.04 -9.26
C SER A 48 1.87 18.79 -9.08
N ILE A 49 0.99 18.78 -8.08
CA ILE A 49 0.04 17.68 -7.84
C ILE A 49 -0.87 17.50 -9.08
N LEU A 50 -1.46 18.59 -9.58
CA LEU A 50 -2.33 18.53 -10.76
C LEU A 50 -1.54 18.10 -12.01
N ALA A 51 -0.33 18.63 -12.22
CA ALA A 51 0.53 18.26 -13.33
C ALA A 51 0.93 16.76 -13.29
N HIS A 52 1.20 16.21 -12.09
CA HIS A 52 1.46 14.77 -11.90
C HIS A 52 0.25 13.94 -12.32
N ILE A 53 -0.96 14.32 -11.91
CA ILE A 53 -2.20 13.61 -12.26
C ILE A 53 -2.45 13.65 -13.76
N GLU A 54 -2.31 14.81 -14.38
CA GLU A 54 -2.47 14.95 -15.84
C GLU A 54 -1.41 14.18 -16.61
N LYS A 55 -0.17 14.12 -16.11
CA LYS A 55 0.89 13.26 -16.67
C LYS A 55 0.52 11.78 -16.56
N SER A 56 0.03 11.35 -15.39
CA SER A 56 -0.42 9.97 -15.17
C SER A 56 -1.51 9.58 -16.17
N LEU A 57 -2.53 10.41 -16.37
CA LEU A 57 -3.59 10.16 -17.35
C LEU A 57 -3.04 9.97 -18.77
N ARG A 58 -2.10 10.84 -19.19
CA ARG A 58 -1.45 10.70 -20.51
C ARG A 58 -0.64 9.42 -20.64
N LEU A 59 0.20 9.07 -19.64
CA LEU A 59 1.06 7.89 -19.68
C LEU A 59 0.24 6.60 -19.63
N LEU A 60 -0.80 6.58 -18.83
CA LEU A 60 -1.74 5.46 -18.68
C LEU A 60 -2.72 5.34 -19.86
N ASN A 61 -2.70 6.32 -20.79
CA ASN A 61 -3.59 6.39 -21.94
C ASN A 61 -5.08 6.23 -21.55
N THR A 62 -5.53 7.06 -20.58
CA THR A 62 -6.89 7.04 -20.04
C THR A 62 -7.35 8.46 -19.72
N ASP A 63 -8.65 8.66 -19.70
CA ASP A 63 -9.28 9.92 -19.31
C ASP A 63 -9.56 10.01 -17.80
N ARG A 64 -9.48 8.89 -17.08
CA ARG A 64 -9.80 8.82 -15.65
C ARG A 64 -9.00 7.76 -14.90
N LEU A 65 -8.76 8.04 -13.63
CA LEU A 65 -8.35 7.07 -12.62
C LEU A 65 -9.56 6.65 -11.77
N ASP A 66 -9.52 5.47 -11.17
CA ASP A 66 -10.48 5.12 -10.12
C ASP A 66 -10.05 5.71 -8.78
N LEU A 67 -8.73 5.80 -8.53
CA LEU A 67 -8.19 6.36 -7.31
C LEU A 67 -6.87 7.09 -7.58
N ILE A 68 -6.74 8.30 -7.05
CA ILE A 68 -5.47 9.01 -6.91
C ILE A 68 -5.13 9.19 -5.43
N GLN A 69 -3.88 8.97 -5.05
CA GLN A 69 -3.44 9.02 -3.66
C GLN A 69 -2.25 9.98 -3.49
N LEU A 70 -2.22 10.74 -2.39
CA LEU A 70 -1.01 11.44 -1.97
C LEU A 70 0.03 10.41 -1.50
N HIS A 71 1.23 10.43 -2.08
CA HIS A 71 2.26 9.40 -1.94
C HIS A 71 3.26 9.73 -0.84
N SER A 72 3.04 9.26 0.38
CA SER A 72 3.89 9.49 1.56
C SER A 72 4.03 10.97 1.94
N CYS A 73 2.96 11.74 1.75
CA CYS A 73 2.88 13.13 2.14
C CYS A 73 3.04 13.28 3.65
N SER A 74 3.92 14.15 4.11
CA SER A 74 4.11 14.38 5.55
C SER A 74 2.90 15.09 6.18
N GLU A 75 2.73 14.90 7.49
CA GLU A 75 1.68 15.59 8.24
C GLU A 75 1.78 17.12 8.11
N ALA A 76 2.98 17.67 8.12
CA ALA A 76 3.20 19.12 7.99
C ALA A 76 2.64 19.66 6.66
N ILE A 77 2.86 18.94 5.55
CA ILE A 77 2.33 19.30 4.24
C ILE A 77 0.80 19.12 4.21
N LEU A 78 0.28 18.04 4.79
CA LEU A 78 -1.18 17.82 4.89
C LEU A 78 -1.88 18.93 5.68
N ARG A 79 -1.26 19.42 6.76
CA ARG A 79 -1.81 20.50 7.59
C ARG A 79 -1.96 21.83 6.86
N ASN A 80 -1.13 22.10 5.85
CA ASN A 80 -1.28 23.29 5.00
C ASN A 80 -2.55 23.24 4.14
N GLY A 81 -3.10 22.05 3.89
CA GLY A 81 -4.36 21.85 3.16
C GLY A 81 -4.29 22.00 1.66
N GLU A 82 -3.24 22.58 1.11
CA GLU A 82 -3.10 22.89 -0.33
C GLU A 82 -3.10 21.63 -1.19
N VAL A 83 -2.36 20.58 -0.78
CA VAL A 83 -2.32 19.30 -1.52
C VAL A 83 -3.66 18.57 -1.45
N ILE A 84 -4.40 18.73 -0.35
CA ILE A 84 -5.75 18.18 -0.20
C ILE A 84 -6.69 18.86 -1.20
N THR A 85 -6.67 20.20 -1.25
CA THR A 85 -7.44 20.97 -2.22
C THR A 85 -7.11 20.59 -3.67
N ALA A 86 -5.84 20.32 -3.96
CA ALA A 86 -5.41 19.91 -5.30
C ALA A 86 -6.02 18.56 -5.72
N VAL A 87 -5.99 17.52 -4.85
CA VAL A 87 -6.60 16.23 -5.19
C VAL A 87 -8.13 16.30 -5.23
N GLN A 88 -8.77 17.15 -4.40
CA GLN A 88 -10.19 17.42 -4.52
C GLN A 88 -10.53 18.09 -5.86
N THR A 89 -9.73 19.07 -6.29
CA THR A 89 -9.86 19.70 -7.61
C THR A 89 -9.73 18.69 -8.74
N ALA A 90 -8.81 17.72 -8.63
CA ALA A 90 -8.68 16.65 -9.62
C ALA A 90 -9.93 15.77 -9.69
N ARG A 91 -10.55 15.46 -8.55
CA ARG A 91 -11.83 14.74 -8.48
C ARG A 91 -12.96 15.56 -9.13
N ASP A 92 -13.06 16.83 -8.82
CA ASP A 92 -14.10 17.72 -9.35
C ASP A 92 -13.99 17.91 -10.87
N ARG A 93 -12.75 17.82 -11.40
CA ARG A 93 -12.48 17.82 -12.86
C ARG A 93 -12.76 16.46 -13.53
N GLY A 94 -13.10 15.43 -12.78
CA GLY A 94 -13.34 14.09 -13.30
C GLY A 94 -12.07 13.29 -13.61
N TYR A 95 -10.89 13.75 -13.20
CA TYR A 95 -9.62 13.04 -13.41
C TYR A 95 -9.52 11.76 -12.58
N THR A 96 -10.24 11.70 -11.47
CA THR A 96 -10.33 10.53 -10.60
C THR A 96 -11.71 10.41 -9.96
N ARG A 97 -12.14 9.17 -9.65
CA ARG A 97 -13.39 8.94 -8.91
C ARG A 97 -13.22 9.15 -7.41
N TYR A 98 -12.13 8.66 -6.86
CA TYR A 98 -11.83 8.69 -5.44
C TYR A 98 -10.47 9.33 -5.17
N ILE A 99 -10.29 9.88 -3.97
CA ILE A 99 -9.04 10.43 -3.49
C ILE A 99 -8.59 9.69 -2.24
N GLY A 100 -7.30 9.44 -2.11
CA GLY A 100 -6.75 8.65 -1.01
C GLY A 100 -5.44 9.19 -0.46
N TYR A 101 -5.04 8.58 0.63
CA TYR A 101 -3.74 8.78 1.22
C TYR A 101 -2.95 7.46 1.25
N SER A 102 -1.70 7.49 0.83
CA SER A 102 -0.78 6.36 0.93
C SER A 102 0.38 6.73 1.86
N GLY A 103 0.43 6.12 3.03
CA GLY A 103 1.47 6.35 4.03
C GLY A 103 1.18 5.59 5.33
N ASP A 104 2.02 5.81 6.33
CA ASP A 104 2.02 5.08 7.59
C ASP A 104 2.13 6.04 8.79
N GLY A 105 2.02 5.53 10.01
CA GLY A 105 2.25 6.24 11.27
C GLY A 105 1.34 7.47 11.49
N GLU A 106 1.92 8.52 12.09
CA GLU A 106 1.18 9.73 12.48
C GLU A 106 0.64 10.52 11.28
N SER A 107 1.37 10.53 10.14
CA SER A 107 0.87 11.19 8.92
C SER A 107 -0.40 10.50 8.39
N ALA A 108 -0.46 9.16 8.43
CA ALA A 108 -1.66 8.41 8.07
C ALA A 108 -2.80 8.69 9.06
N LYS A 109 -2.52 8.74 10.35
CA LYS A 109 -3.48 9.09 11.39
C LYS A 109 -4.07 10.48 11.16
N PHE A 110 -3.23 11.46 10.86
CA PHE A 110 -3.69 12.80 10.53
C PHE A 110 -4.57 12.79 9.28
N ALA A 111 -4.14 12.12 8.20
CA ALA A 111 -4.92 12.01 6.96
C ALA A 111 -6.32 11.42 7.21
N ILE A 112 -6.41 10.32 7.97
CA ILE A 112 -7.69 9.74 8.40
C ILE A 112 -8.51 10.78 9.16
N GLY A 113 -7.86 11.51 10.09
CA GLY A 113 -8.49 12.54 10.93
C GLY A 113 -9.16 13.66 10.14
N THR A 114 -8.67 14.00 8.94
CA THR A 114 -9.25 15.06 8.09
C THR A 114 -10.66 14.75 7.59
N GLY A 115 -11.01 13.47 7.46
CA GLY A 115 -12.31 13.02 6.92
C GLY A 115 -12.49 13.30 5.42
N VAL A 116 -11.42 13.66 4.70
CA VAL A 116 -11.47 14.03 3.27
C VAL A 116 -11.20 12.85 2.36
N PHE A 117 -10.34 11.92 2.77
CA PHE A 117 -9.89 10.81 1.93
C PHE A 117 -10.86 9.63 1.96
N ASP A 118 -11.14 9.09 0.80
CA ASP A 118 -11.99 7.90 0.61
C ASP A 118 -11.22 6.61 0.97
N THR A 119 -9.88 6.62 0.81
CA THR A 119 -9.06 5.42 1.04
C THR A 119 -7.78 5.71 1.81
N LEU A 120 -7.30 4.67 2.51
CA LEU A 120 -5.98 4.57 3.12
C LEU A 120 -5.21 3.42 2.49
N GLN A 121 -4.01 3.69 1.93
CA GLN A 121 -3.06 2.65 1.57
C GLN A 121 -1.91 2.66 2.58
N THR A 122 -1.74 1.55 3.32
CA THR A 122 -0.79 1.49 4.45
C THR A 122 -0.13 0.11 4.55
N SER A 123 1.02 0.04 5.23
CA SER A 123 1.74 -1.21 5.46
C SER A 123 0.96 -2.09 6.44
N ILE A 124 0.62 -3.30 6.00
CA ILE A 124 -0.01 -4.32 6.87
C ILE A 124 0.59 -5.67 6.49
N ASN A 125 1.31 -6.28 7.42
CA ASN A 125 1.86 -7.62 7.23
C ASN A 125 2.31 -8.23 8.57
N VAL A 126 2.84 -9.45 8.53
CA VAL A 126 3.27 -10.18 9.73
C VAL A 126 4.42 -9.52 10.49
N ALA A 127 5.20 -8.63 9.85
CA ALA A 127 6.31 -7.88 10.45
C ALA A 127 5.98 -6.40 10.69
N ASP A 128 4.73 -5.98 10.36
CA ASP A 128 4.29 -4.59 10.44
C ASP A 128 2.81 -4.54 10.82
N GLN A 129 2.55 -4.44 12.12
CA GLN A 129 1.20 -4.55 12.69
C GLN A 129 0.82 -3.31 13.53
N GLU A 130 1.65 -2.27 13.52
CA GLU A 130 1.38 -1.04 14.30
C GLU A 130 0.02 -0.44 13.93
N VAL A 131 -0.25 -0.34 12.63
CA VAL A 131 -1.50 0.20 12.09
C VAL A 131 -2.76 -0.49 12.62
N LEU A 132 -2.67 -1.76 13.04
CA LEU A 132 -3.79 -2.54 13.57
C LEU A 132 -4.29 -2.03 14.94
N ARG A 133 -3.48 -1.23 15.64
CA ARG A 133 -3.80 -0.73 16.98
C ARG A 133 -4.69 0.50 16.94
N GLU A 134 -4.45 1.41 15.98
CA GLU A 134 -5.13 2.70 15.96
C GLU A 134 -5.62 3.08 14.56
N ASN A 135 -4.74 3.18 13.57
CA ASN A 135 -5.10 3.75 12.26
C ASN A 135 -6.13 2.89 11.50
N LEU A 136 -6.03 1.56 11.57
CA LEU A 136 -7.01 0.69 10.91
C LEU A 136 -8.40 0.77 11.57
N PRO A 137 -8.56 0.73 12.91
CA PRO A 137 -9.83 1.02 13.57
C PRO A 137 -10.42 2.38 13.19
N MET A 138 -9.61 3.46 13.21
CA MET A 138 -10.06 4.80 12.82
C MET A 138 -10.54 4.86 11.35
N ALA A 139 -9.82 4.23 10.43
CA ALA A 139 -10.20 4.15 9.02
C ALA A 139 -11.54 3.41 8.84
N ARG A 140 -11.76 2.33 9.59
CA ARG A 140 -13.04 1.59 9.60
C ARG A 140 -14.21 2.44 10.11
N GLU A 141 -14.04 3.15 11.22
CA GLU A 141 -15.07 4.04 11.78
C GLU A 141 -15.50 5.13 10.80
N ARG A 142 -14.59 5.51 9.89
CA ARG A 142 -14.85 6.49 8.82
C ARG A 142 -15.26 5.88 7.49
N ASN A 143 -15.51 4.57 7.44
CA ASN A 143 -15.86 3.83 6.22
C ASN A 143 -14.84 4.03 5.07
N MET A 144 -13.57 4.21 5.38
CA MET A 144 -12.52 4.31 4.37
C MET A 144 -12.21 2.93 3.75
N GLY A 145 -11.97 2.91 2.45
CA GLY A 145 -11.39 1.74 1.80
C GLY A 145 -9.92 1.56 2.23
N VAL A 146 -9.53 0.38 2.71
CA VAL A 146 -8.15 0.13 3.12
C VAL A 146 -7.45 -0.82 2.18
N ILE A 147 -6.30 -0.39 1.68
CA ILE A 147 -5.41 -1.10 0.76
C ILE A 147 -4.14 -1.46 1.52
N ALA A 148 -3.87 -2.74 1.70
CA ALA A 148 -2.63 -3.19 2.34
C ALA A 148 -1.48 -3.18 1.32
N LYS A 149 -0.45 -2.38 1.56
CA LYS A 149 0.83 -2.45 0.85
C LYS A 149 1.79 -3.38 1.58
N ARG A 150 2.73 -4.00 0.83
CA ARG A 150 3.72 -4.96 1.35
C ARG A 150 3.11 -6.13 2.15
N PRO A 151 2.00 -6.74 1.71
CA PRO A 151 1.21 -7.68 2.52
C PRO A 151 1.96 -8.96 2.91
N ILE A 152 3.07 -9.24 2.25
CA ILE A 152 3.95 -10.39 2.54
C ILE A 152 5.32 -9.93 3.05
N ALA A 153 5.45 -8.76 3.69
CA ALA A 153 6.72 -8.22 4.19
C ALA A 153 7.88 -8.38 3.17
N ASN A 154 7.61 -8.08 1.88
CA ASN A 154 8.54 -8.23 0.75
C ASN A 154 9.12 -9.65 0.58
N ALA A 155 8.54 -10.67 1.22
CA ALA A 155 9.08 -12.02 1.35
C ALA A 155 10.56 -12.02 1.79
N ALA A 156 10.92 -11.10 2.69
CA ALA A 156 12.31 -10.87 3.09
C ALA A 156 12.92 -12.11 3.79
N TRP A 157 12.09 -12.94 4.44
CA TRP A 157 12.52 -14.18 5.10
C TRP A 157 13.13 -15.24 4.18
N LYS A 158 12.89 -15.17 2.88
CA LYS A 158 13.48 -16.11 1.90
C LYS A 158 15.00 -16.02 1.79
N ASN A 159 15.58 -14.92 2.29
CA ASN A 159 17.01 -14.68 2.23
C ASN A 159 17.66 -15.15 3.55
N GLU A 160 18.57 -16.12 3.47
CA GLU A 160 19.32 -16.61 4.63
C GLU A 160 20.22 -15.53 5.25
N LYS A 161 20.76 -14.64 4.41
CA LYS A 161 21.59 -13.50 4.81
C LYS A 161 20.85 -12.20 4.55
N LYS A 162 21.26 -11.14 5.24
CA LYS A 162 20.73 -9.80 5.03
C LYS A 162 20.84 -9.43 3.54
N PRO A 163 19.73 -9.05 2.86
CA PRO A 163 19.73 -8.71 1.44
C PRO A 163 20.65 -7.52 1.14
N GLU A 164 21.24 -7.46 -0.06
CA GLU A 164 22.01 -6.29 -0.50
C GLU A 164 21.12 -5.05 -0.66
N ASN A 165 19.89 -5.23 -1.15
CA ASN A 165 18.94 -4.13 -1.31
C ASN A 165 18.39 -3.69 0.05
N SER A 166 18.74 -2.48 0.47
CA SER A 166 18.33 -1.87 1.73
C SER A 166 16.80 -1.78 1.93
N TYR A 167 16.03 -1.73 0.85
CA TYR A 167 14.57 -1.75 0.89
C TYR A 167 13.97 -2.96 1.64
N HIS A 168 14.74 -4.05 1.76
CA HIS A 168 14.33 -5.26 2.47
C HIS A 168 14.87 -5.36 3.89
N HIS A 169 15.79 -4.49 4.30
CA HIS A 169 16.54 -4.64 5.56
C HIS A 169 15.64 -4.66 6.77
N GLU A 170 14.76 -3.70 6.90
CA GLU A 170 13.88 -3.55 8.04
C GLU A 170 13.00 -4.79 8.26
N TYR A 171 12.32 -5.27 7.22
CA TYR A 171 11.51 -6.48 7.34
C TYR A 171 12.34 -7.73 7.55
N TRP A 172 13.53 -7.81 6.95
CA TRP A 172 14.42 -8.95 7.21
C TRP A 172 14.83 -9.00 8.67
N GLU A 173 15.25 -7.87 9.26
CA GLU A 173 15.66 -7.79 10.68
C GLU A 173 14.49 -8.07 11.63
N ARG A 174 13.31 -7.52 11.37
CA ARG A 174 12.10 -7.79 12.15
C ARG A 174 11.75 -9.28 12.11
N LEU A 175 11.79 -9.90 10.95
CA LEU A 175 11.45 -11.32 10.79
C LEU A 175 12.50 -12.24 11.43
N GLN A 176 13.79 -11.84 11.46
CA GLN A 176 14.81 -12.56 12.23
C GLN A 176 14.52 -12.55 13.75
N LYS A 177 14.01 -11.46 14.29
CA LYS A 177 13.60 -11.35 15.70
C LYS A 177 12.29 -12.10 15.98
N LEU A 178 11.33 -12.02 15.07
CA LEU A 178 10.01 -12.63 15.20
C LEU A 178 10.06 -14.16 15.13
N GLN A 179 10.89 -14.74 14.27
CA GLN A 179 11.08 -16.18 14.16
C GLN A 179 9.77 -16.99 14.14
N TYR A 180 8.81 -16.57 13.33
CA TYR A 180 7.57 -17.33 13.17
C TYR A 180 7.84 -18.73 12.61
N ASP A 181 7.23 -19.73 13.18
CA ASP A 181 7.44 -21.12 12.74
C ASP A 181 6.95 -21.37 11.31
N PHE A 182 5.86 -20.73 10.89
CA PHE A 182 5.34 -20.90 9.53
C PHE A 182 6.31 -20.41 8.44
N LEU A 183 7.27 -19.52 8.76
CA LEU A 183 8.28 -19.05 7.80
C LEU A 183 9.33 -20.13 7.46
N LYS A 184 9.42 -21.20 8.25
CA LYS A 184 10.29 -22.37 8.01
C LYS A 184 9.69 -23.35 7.00
N ASN A 185 8.40 -23.20 6.67
CA ASN A 185 7.70 -24.02 5.71
C ASN A 185 8.17 -23.73 4.26
N LYS A 186 7.64 -24.47 3.28
CA LYS A 186 7.86 -24.14 1.87
C LYS A 186 7.45 -22.70 1.60
N LEU A 187 8.14 -22.05 0.67
CA LEU A 187 7.94 -20.63 0.41
C LEU A 187 6.46 -20.26 0.10
N ASP A 188 5.79 -21.06 -0.71
CA ASP A 188 4.40 -20.80 -1.07
C ASP A 188 3.45 -20.92 0.13
N ASP A 189 3.70 -21.86 1.05
CA ASP A 189 2.92 -22.00 2.30
C ASP A 189 3.15 -20.80 3.23
N ALA A 190 4.40 -20.36 3.37
CA ALA A 190 4.74 -19.18 4.15
C ALA A 190 4.12 -17.89 3.55
N VAL A 191 4.17 -17.74 2.22
CA VAL A 191 3.52 -16.63 1.50
C VAL A 191 2.00 -16.68 1.67
N SER A 192 1.39 -17.88 1.57
CA SER A 192 -0.04 -18.07 1.82
C SER A 192 -0.44 -17.57 3.21
N THR A 193 0.28 -18.02 4.24
CA THR A 193 0.01 -17.62 5.62
C THR A 193 0.16 -16.09 5.79
N ALA A 194 1.23 -15.49 5.29
CA ALA A 194 1.47 -14.06 5.40
C ALA A 194 0.40 -13.23 4.67
N LEU A 195 0.02 -13.61 3.45
CA LEU A 195 -0.98 -12.92 2.66
C LEU A 195 -2.38 -13.04 3.29
N ARG A 196 -2.74 -14.24 3.73
CA ARG A 196 -4.01 -14.51 4.41
C ARG A 196 -4.09 -13.78 5.75
N PHE A 197 -2.98 -13.68 6.51
CA PHE A 197 -2.93 -12.87 7.73
C PHE A 197 -3.34 -11.42 7.43
N THR A 198 -2.74 -10.80 6.43
CA THR A 198 -3.04 -9.42 6.04
C THR A 198 -4.49 -9.24 5.64
N LEU A 199 -5.00 -10.12 4.79
CA LEU A 199 -6.39 -10.03 4.29
C LEU A 199 -7.45 -10.45 5.32
N SER A 200 -7.06 -11.16 6.38
CA SER A 200 -7.95 -11.49 7.49
C SER A 200 -8.11 -10.35 8.51
N GLN A 201 -7.36 -9.24 8.38
CA GLN A 201 -7.50 -8.13 9.32
C GLN A 201 -8.81 -7.39 9.06
N PRO A 202 -9.68 -7.22 10.08
CA PRO A 202 -10.96 -6.56 9.91
C PRO A 202 -10.81 -5.12 9.40
N GLY A 203 -11.38 -4.81 8.24
CA GLY A 203 -11.28 -3.49 7.60
C GLY A 203 -10.24 -3.40 6.49
N VAL A 204 -9.46 -4.43 6.22
CA VAL A 204 -8.64 -4.53 5.00
C VAL A 204 -9.52 -5.01 3.85
N HIS A 205 -9.55 -4.25 2.76
CA HIS A 205 -10.42 -4.53 1.61
C HIS A 205 -9.67 -5.18 0.44
N THR A 206 -8.40 -4.82 0.27
CA THR A 206 -7.55 -5.39 -0.77
C THR A 206 -6.07 -5.30 -0.38
N ALA A 207 -5.23 -6.08 -1.07
CA ALA A 207 -3.80 -6.05 -0.90
C ALA A 207 -3.09 -5.96 -2.25
N ILE A 208 -2.04 -5.14 -2.33
CA ILE A 208 -1.22 -5.00 -3.53
C ILE A 208 0.08 -5.78 -3.38
N VAL A 209 0.36 -6.66 -4.34
CA VAL A 209 1.56 -7.49 -4.36
C VAL A 209 2.35 -7.22 -5.64
N GLY A 210 3.50 -6.56 -5.50
CA GLY A 210 4.42 -6.34 -6.61
C GLY A 210 5.15 -7.63 -7.01
N THR A 211 5.34 -7.83 -8.32
CA THR A 211 6.12 -8.95 -8.85
C THR A 211 6.77 -8.63 -10.17
N LYS A 212 7.94 -9.23 -10.42
CA LYS A 212 8.63 -9.23 -11.72
C LYS A 212 8.42 -10.55 -12.48
N GLN A 213 7.68 -11.50 -11.92
CA GLN A 213 7.47 -12.82 -12.52
C GLN A 213 6.09 -12.92 -13.14
N PRO A 214 5.99 -13.19 -14.46
CA PRO A 214 4.70 -13.49 -15.09
C PRO A 214 3.99 -14.64 -14.40
N GLY A 215 2.67 -14.54 -14.24
CA GLY A 215 1.85 -15.59 -13.60
C GLY A 215 1.87 -15.61 -12.07
N ARG A 216 2.74 -14.85 -11.40
CA ARG A 216 2.79 -14.80 -9.92
C ARG A 216 1.45 -14.33 -9.31
N TRP A 217 0.72 -13.46 -9.99
CA TRP A 217 -0.61 -13.04 -9.51
C TRP A 217 -1.59 -14.20 -9.41
N LYS A 218 -1.60 -15.09 -10.44
CA LYS A 218 -2.46 -16.30 -10.39
C LYS A 218 -2.06 -17.20 -9.24
N GLN A 219 -0.74 -17.39 -9.04
CA GLN A 219 -0.24 -18.18 -7.92
C GLN A 219 -0.67 -17.59 -6.58
N ASN A 220 -0.45 -16.26 -6.39
CA ASN A 220 -0.86 -15.59 -5.15
C ASN A 220 -2.39 -15.65 -4.95
N ALA A 221 -3.19 -15.51 -6.02
CA ALA A 221 -4.64 -15.64 -5.93
C ALA A 221 -5.07 -17.07 -5.52
N ALA A 222 -4.45 -18.09 -6.11
CA ALA A 222 -4.72 -19.48 -5.75
C ALA A 222 -4.39 -19.80 -4.28
N LEU A 223 -3.37 -19.16 -3.69
CA LEU A 223 -3.06 -19.31 -2.27
C LEU A 223 -4.20 -18.85 -1.34
N LEU A 224 -5.08 -17.96 -1.82
CA LEU A 224 -6.23 -17.47 -1.05
C LEU A 224 -7.43 -18.44 -1.07
N GLU A 225 -7.45 -19.44 -1.95
CA GLU A 225 -8.48 -20.48 -1.99
C GLU A 225 -8.53 -21.31 -0.70
N ALA A 226 -7.44 -21.31 0.07
CA ALA A 226 -7.40 -21.88 1.43
C ALA A 226 -8.30 -21.14 2.45
N GLY A 227 -8.92 -20.03 2.06
CA GLY A 227 -9.77 -19.22 2.92
C GLY A 227 -9.03 -18.36 3.94
N PRO A 228 -9.71 -17.65 4.84
CA PRO A 228 -9.08 -16.83 5.87
C PRO A 228 -8.29 -17.71 6.86
N LEU A 229 -7.34 -17.10 7.59
CA LEU A 229 -6.73 -17.77 8.75
C LEU A 229 -7.76 -17.95 9.85
N THR A 230 -7.57 -18.99 10.64
CA THR A 230 -8.33 -19.18 11.89
C THR A 230 -7.98 -18.07 12.88
N GLN A 231 -8.88 -17.78 13.80
CA GLN A 231 -8.61 -16.80 14.85
C GLN A 231 -7.38 -17.18 15.69
N GLN A 232 -7.20 -18.47 15.96
CA GLN A 232 -6.03 -18.97 16.69
C GLN A 232 -4.70 -18.67 15.98
N GLU A 233 -4.64 -18.84 14.65
CA GLU A 233 -3.44 -18.49 13.86
C GLU A 233 -3.18 -16.98 13.86
N ILE A 234 -4.23 -16.17 13.71
CA ILE A 234 -4.13 -14.72 13.78
C ILE A 234 -3.61 -14.28 15.15
N ASP A 235 -4.17 -14.82 16.23
CA ASP A 235 -3.79 -14.46 17.60
C ASP A 235 -2.36 -14.89 17.92
N ALA A 236 -1.91 -16.04 17.45
CA ALA A 236 -0.52 -16.49 17.60
C ALA A 236 0.47 -15.52 16.94
N ILE A 237 0.19 -15.08 15.70
CA ILE A 237 1.02 -14.10 14.98
C ILE A 237 1.02 -12.75 15.70
N ARG A 238 -0.14 -12.26 16.12
CA ARG A 238 -0.28 -10.98 16.84
C ARG A 238 0.40 -10.99 18.19
N THR A 239 0.23 -12.06 18.96
CA THR A 239 0.86 -12.22 20.28
C THR A 239 2.38 -12.22 20.13
N ARG A 240 2.92 -12.98 19.17
CA ARG A 240 4.36 -13.01 18.92
C ARG A 240 4.89 -11.64 18.53
N TRP A 241 4.21 -10.92 17.62
CA TRP A 241 4.58 -9.56 17.23
C TRP A 241 4.57 -8.62 18.45
N SER A 242 3.53 -8.63 19.25
CA SER A 242 3.39 -7.78 20.44
C SER A 242 4.44 -8.04 21.51
N ALA A 243 4.97 -9.26 21.58
CA ALA A 243 6.02 -9.63 22.53
C ALA A 243 7.43 -9.16 22.09
N ILE A 244 7.62 -8.84 20.81
CA ILE A 244 8.94 -8.54 20.24
C ILE A 244 9.04 -7.09 19.74
N ALA A 245 7.96 -6.56 19.15
CA ALA A 245 7.96 -5.23 18.56
C ALA A 245 8.05 -4.15 19.63
N ASP A 246 8.81 -3.14 19.34
CA ASP A 246 8.90 -1.90 20.12
C ASP A 246 8.26 -0.71 19.36
N SER A 247 8.30 0.47 19.95
CA SER A 247 7.69 1.68 19.40
C SER A 247 8.31 2.19 18.09
N SER A 248 9.49 1.68 17.71
CA SER A 248 10.15 2.01 16.43
C SER A 248 9.61 1.19 15.26
N TRP A 249 8.80 0.14 15.54
CA TRP A 249 8.25 -0.72 14.50
C TRP A 249 7.00 -0.10 13.86
N VAL A 250 7.22 0.97 13.15
CA VAL A 250 6.20 1.67 12.34
C VAL A 250 6.27 1.22 10.88
N GLY A 251 5.23 1.54 10.11
CA GLY A 251 5.17 1.21 8.69
C GLY A 251 6.33 1.81 7.89
N GLN A 252 6.78 1.09 6.88
CA GLN A 252 7.87 1.52 6.00
C GLN A 252 7.35 2.53 4.97
N VAL A 253 8.06 3.63 4.79
CA VAL A 253 7.76 4.69 3.81
C VAL A 253 8.52 4.44 2.51
#